data_2cb2850e9505c9537b9af1a097469071
#
_entry.id   2cb2850e9505c9537b9af1a097469071
#
_cell.length_a   1.000
_cell.length_b   1.000
_cell.length_c   1.000
_cell.angle_alpha   90.00
_cell.angle_beta   90.00
_cell.angle_gamma   90.00
#
_symmetry.space_group_name_H-M   'P 1'
#
loop_
_entity.id
_entity.type
_entity.pdbx_description
1 polymer ?
#
loop_
_entity_poly.entity_id
_entity_poly.type
_entity_poly.pdbx_seq_one_letter_code
_entity_poly.pdbx_strand_id
1 'polypeptide(L)'
;MKALLLADENTSHRFAGACRQIEAGFPIIHIADWQGGAYLSAKDPALLMALRESGMALVGFGRASIPMHAGKLTRESLGHAGVILFRRSVSAIAYGKQARLLVSFWGEAADWDWADRIEYLPRP
;
A
#
# COMPACT_ATOMS: atom_id res chain seq x y z
N MET A 1 -12.66 -7.46 10.49
CA MET A 1 -11.96 -8.02 9.33
C MET A 1 -10.75 -7.14 9.02
N LYS A 2 -9.61 -7.76 8.81
CA LYS A 2 -8.38 -7.03 8.51
C LYS A 2 -8.40 -6.49 7.09
N ALA A 3 -7.84 -5.31 6.89
CA ALA A 3 -7.70 -4.73 5.57
C ALA A 3 -6.77 -5.56 4.68
N LEU A 4 -7.03 -5.53 3.39
CA LEU A 4 -6.14 -6.10 2.39
C LEU A 4 -5.16 -5.02 1.92
N LEU A 5 -4.01 -5.45 1.42
CA LEU A 5 -2.95 -4.56 0.95
C LEU A 5 -2.72 -4.75 -0.54
N LEU A 6 -2.64 -3.65 -1.27
CA LEU A 6 -2.25 -3.64 -2.68
C LEU A 6 -0.86 -3.05 -2.82
N ALA A 7 0.08 -3.84 -3.37
CA ALA A 7 1.40 -3.34 -3.71
C ALA A 7 1.35 -2.62 -5.06
N ASP A 8 1.74 -1.34 -5.07
CA ASP A 8 1.71 -0.47 -6.24
C ASP A 8 2.67 -0.96 -7.33
N GLU A 9 2.45 -0.50 -8.58
CA GLU A 9 3.29 -0.92 -9.71
C GLU A 9 4.76 -0.48 -9.60
N ASN A 10 5.05 0.51 -8.77
CA ASN A 10 6.44 0.91 -8.48
C ASN A 10 7.15 -0.04 -7.52
N THR A 11 6.44 -0.99 -6.92
CA THR A 11 7.03 -2.05 -6.11
C THR A 11 7.28 -3.27 -6.99
N SER A 12 8.20 -4.14 -6.57
CA SER A 12 8.48 -5.39 -7.28
C SER A 12 7.54 -6.50 -6.83
N HIS A 13 7.24 -7.44 -7.73
CA HIS A 13 6.61 -8.70 -7.34
C HIS A 13 7.43 -9.43 -6.27
N ARG A 14 8.75 -9.24 -6.26
CA ARG A 14 9.63 -9.84 -5.26
C ARG A 14 9.36 -9.33 -3.86
N PHE A 15 8.94 -8.08 -3.73
CA PHE A 15 8.55 -7.52 -2.45
C PHE A 15 7.32 -8.25 -1.89
N ALA A 16 6.26 -8.38 -2.68
CA ALA A 16 5.07 -9.10 -2.23
C ALA A 16 5.38 -10.56 -1.89
N GLY A 17 6.20 -11.21 -2.72
CA GLY A 17 6.67 -12.58 -2.45
C GLY A 17 7.47 -12.68 -1.16
N ALA A 18 8.34 -11.72 -0.88
CA ALA A 18 9.12 -11.68 0.35
C ALA A 18 8.23 -11.55 1.60
N CYS A 19 7.16 -10.76 1.51
CA CYS A 19 6.18 -10.67 2.60
C CYS A 19 5.56 -12.03 2.91
N ARG A 20 5.17 -12.77 1.88
CA ARG A 20 4.57 -14.09 2.06
C ARG A 20 5.57 -15.13 2.53
N GLN A 21 6.86 -14.96 2.27
CA GLN A 21 7.90 -15.83 2.83
C GLN A 21 8.08 -15.60 4.33
N ILE A 22 7.92 -14.36 4.80
CA ILE A 22 8.01 -14.06 6.23
C ILE A 22 6.75 -14.56 6.95
N GLU A 23 5.58 -14.31 6.38
CA GLU A 23 4.31 -14.72 6.97
C GLU A 23 3.43 -15.31 5.86
N ALA A 24 3.26 -16.62 5.88
CA ALA A 24 2.38 -17.32 4.93
C ALA A 24 0.95 -16.76 5.08
N GLY A 25 0.31 -16.48 3.95
CA GLY A 25 -1.02 -15.89 3.96
C GLY A 25 -1.06 -14.40 4.23
N PHE A 26 0.09 -13.71 4.23
CA PHE A 26 0.13 -12.26 4.40
C PHE A 26 -0.77 -11.59 3.35
N PRO A 27 -1.67 -10.67 3.75
CA PRO A 27 -2.76 -10.20 2.88
C PRO A 27 -2.31 -9.11 1.90
N ILE A 28 -1.37 -9.46 1.01
CA ILE A 28 -0.86 -8.53 0.00
C ILE A 28 -0.98 -9.13 -1.39
N ILE A 29 -1.38 -8.31 -2.34
CA ILE A 29 -1.39 -8.67 -3.76
C ILE A 29 -0.72 -7.54 -4.54
N HIS A 30 0.08 -7.88 -5.55
CA HIS A 30 0.65 -6.89 -6.45
C HIS A 30 -0.41 -6.42 -7.45
N ILE A 31 -0.37 -5.14 -7.81
CA ILE A 31 -1.36 -4.53 -8.72
C ILE A 31 -1.47 -5.28 -10.06
N ALA A 32 -0.37 -5.87 -10.53
CA ALA A 32 -0.37 -6.63 -11.78
C ALA A 32 -1.24 -7.90 -11.71
N ASP A 33 -1.47 -8.41 -10.50
CA ASP A 33 -2.25 -9.62 -10.25
C ASP A 33 -3.67 -9.30 -9.77
N TRP A 34 -3.96 -8.03 -9.51
CA TRP A 34 -5.27 -7.62 -9.01
C TRP A 34 -6.20 -7.28 -10.18
N GLN A 35 -7.41 -7.84 -10.17
CA GLN A 35 -8.40 -7.60 -11.22
C GLN A 35 -7.84 -7.85 -12.63
N GLY A 36 -7.03 -8.91 -12.77
CA GLY A 36 -6.43 -9.25 -14.07
C GLY A 36 -5.47 -8.20 -14.62
N GLY A 37 -4.90 -7.36 -13.76
CA GLY A 37 -4.00 -6.29 -14.17
C GLY A 37 -4.71 -5.04 -14.70
N ALA A 38 -6.02 -4.93 -14.50
CA ALA A 38 -6.82 -3.84 -15.06
C ALA A 38 -6.38 -2.45 -14.60
N TYR A 39 -5.73 -2.36 -13.43
CA TYR A 39 -5.32 -1.08 -12.87
C TYR A 39 -3.84 -0.75 -13.07
N LEU A 40 -3.10 -1.58 -13.81
CA LEU A 40 -1.76 -1.21 -14.25
C LEU A 40 -1.82 0.10 -15.02
N SER A 41 -0.89 1.01 -14.71
CA SER A 41 -0.82 2.35 -15.31
C SER A 41 -2.04 3.23 -15.03
N ALA A 42 -2.91 2.83 -14.11
CA ALA A 42 -4.01 3.69 -13.69
C ALA A 42 -3.46 4.94 -12.98
N LYS A 43 -4.13 6.07 -13.19
CA LYS A 43 -3.76 7.30 -12.48
C LYS A 43 -4.14 7.19 -11.02
N ASP A 44 -3.35 7.83 -10.15
CA ASP A 44 -3.50 7.73 -8.71
C ASP A 44 -4.92 8.00 -8.19
N PRO A 45 -5.65 9.03 -8.66
CA PRO A 45 -7.01 9.26 -8.15
C PRO A 45 -7.95 8.07 -8.44
N ALA A 46 -7.90 7.54 -9.66
CA ALA A 46 -8.76 6.41 -10.03
C ALA A 46 -8.40 5.15 -9.24
N LEU A 47 -7.10 4.91 -9.06
CA LEU A 47 -6.62 3.76 -8.29
C LEU A 47 -7.07 3.87 -6.82
N LEU A 48 -6.87 5.03 -6.19
CA LEU A 48 -7.25 5.23 -4.78
C LEU A 48 -8.75 5.05 -4.58
N MET A 49 -9.58 5.51 -5.51
CA MET A 49 -11.03 5.32 -5.42
C MET A 49 -11.43 3.86 -5.57
N ALA A 50 -10.80 3.13 -6.50
CA ALA A 50 -11.05 1.70 -6.66
C ALA A 50 -10.66 0.92 -5.41
N LEU A 51 -9.54 1.27 -4.79
CA LEU A 51 -9.08 0.63 -3.55
C LEU A 51 -10.01 0.95 -2.39
N ARG A 52 -10.53 2.17 -2.32
CA ARG A 52 -11.51 2.54 -1.30
C ARG A 52 -12.73 1.63 -1.38
N GLU A 53 -13.27 1.42 -2.56
CA GLU A 53 -14.44 0.55 -2.76
C GLU A 53 -14.16 -0.90 -2.41
N SER A 54 -12.92 -1.33 -2.60
CA SER A 54 -12.50 -2.72 -2.32
C SER A 54 -11.99 -2.92 -0.89
N GLY A 55 -11.92 -1.87 -0.09
CA GLY A 55 -11.40 -1.95 1.28
C GLY A 55 -9.91 -2.28 1.35
N MET A 56 -9.12 -1.79 0.38
CA MET A 56 -7.68 -2.09 0.29
C MET A 56 -6.84 -0.85 0.54
N ALA A 57 -5.78 -1.00 1.32
CA ALA A 57 -4.77 0.04 1.51
C ALA A 57 -3.66 -0.10 0.46
N LEU A 58 -3.19 1.02 -0.05
CA LEU A 58 -2.10 1.06 -1.03
C LEU A 58 -0.75 1.01 -0.32
N VAL A 59 0.17 0.20 -0.82
CA VAL A 59 1.56 0.14 -0.34
C VAL A 59 2.49 0.52 -1.50
N GLY A 60 3.34 1.52 -1.30
CA GLY A 60 4.25 1.97 -2.33
C GLY A 60 5.37 2.83 -1.78
N PHE A 61 6.02 3.59 -2.67
CA PHE A 61 7.08 4.50 -2.28
C PHE A 61 6.53 5.91 -2.12
N GLY A 62 7.12 6.66 -1.17
CA GLY A 62 6.67 8.01 -0.81
C GLY A 62 6.97 9.04 -1.89
N ARG A 63 6.14 9.05 -2.93
CA ARG A 63 6.21 10.06 -3.99
C ARG A 63 5.15 11.12 -3.76
N ALA A 64 5.44 12.33 -4.19
CA ALA A 64 4.57 13.48 -3.93
C ALA A 64 3.15 13.30 -4.48
N SER A 65 2.97 12.58 -5.59
CA SER A 65 1.67 12.46 -6.23
C SER A 65 0.66 11.66 -5.39
N ILE A 66 1.07 10.55 -4.77
CA ILE A 66 0.15 9.72 -3.99
C ILE A 66 -0.36 10.44 -2.74
N PRO A 67 0.50 11.02 -1.88
CA PRO A 67 0.01 11.77 -0.72
C PRO A 67 -0.87 12.95 -1.11
N MET A 68 -0.55 13.64 -2.20
CA MET A 68 -1.32 14.77 -2.69
C MET A 68 -2.74 14.34 -3.08
N HIS A 69 -2.86 13.27 -3.86
CA HIS A 69 -4.17 12.79 -4.29
C HIS A 69 -4.98 12.20 -3.14
N ALA A 70 -4.33 11.46 -2.24
CA ALA A 70 -4.99 10.93 -1.05
C ALA A 70 -5.52 12.06 -0.17
N GLY A 71 -4.71 13.09 0.06
CA GLY A 71 -5.12 14.27 0.83
C GLY A 71 -6.30 15.01 0.19
N LYS A 72 -6.30 15.10 -1.14
CA LYS A 72 -7.40 15.73 -1.87
C LYS A 72 -8.71 14.95 -1.68
N LEU A 73 -8.66 13.62 -1.77
CA LEU A 73 -9.84 12.79 -1.54
C LEU A 73 -10.40 13.01 -0.13
N THR A 74 -9.54 13.10 0.87
CA THR A 74 -9.94 13.35 2.24
C THR A 74 -10.62 14.72 2.35
N ARG A 75 -10.03 15.77 1.77
CA ARG A 75 -10.59 17.13 1.81
C ARG A 75 -11.93 17.24 1.09
N GLU A 76 -12.12 16.44 0.04
CA GLU A 76 -13.39 16.44 -0.72
C GLU A 76 -14.43 15.49 -0.10
N SER A 77 -14.16 14.94 1.07
CA SER A 77 -15.04 14.01 1.79
C SER A 77 -15.34 12.72 1.02
N LEU A 78 -14.54 12.40 0.00
CA LEU A 78 -14.62 11.13 -0.71
C LEU A 78 -13.87 10.03 0.03
N GLY A 79 -12.72 10.39 0.61
CA GLY A 79 -11.92 9.47 1.41
C GLY A 79 -11.11 8.46 0.61
N HIS A 80 -10.23 7.74 1.33
CA HIS A 80 -9.49 6.59 0.79
C HIS A 80 -9.35 5.55 1.91
N ALA A 81 -8.96 4.33 1.54
CA ALA A 81 -8.90 3.20 2.47
C ALA A 81 -7.52 2.99 3.09
N GLY A 82 -6.64 3.98 3.00
CA GLY A 82 -5.32 3.94 3.61
C GLY A 82 -4.18 3.87 2.61
N VAL A 83 -3.05 4.44 3.00
CA VAL A 83 -1.82 4.47 2.20
C VAL A 83 -0.64 4.23 3.13
N ILE A 84 0.25 3.32 2.74
CA ILE A 84 1.50 3.03 3.43
C ILE A 84 2.64 3.29 2.45
N LEU A 85 3.55 4.18 2.80
CA LEU A 85 4.62 4.58 1.90
C LEU A 85 5.98 4.34 2.53
N PHE A 86 6.89 3.71 1.76
CA PHE A 86 8.28 3.58 2.18
C PHE A 86 9.00 4.92 2.02
N ARG A 87 9.76 5.31 3.05
CA ARG A 87 10.58 6.52 3.01
C ARG A 87 11.74 6.36 2.03
N ARG A 88 12.32 7.47 1.60
CA ARG A 88 13.46 7.46 0.68
C ARG A 88 14.67 6.70 1.21
N SER A 89 14.78 6.53 2.53
CA SER A 89 15.84 5.75 3.14
C SER A 89 15.76 4.25 2.83
N VAL A 90 14.60 3.80 2.34
CA VAL A 90 14.40 2.40 1.96
C VAL A 90 14.65 2.27 0.46
N SER A 91 15.67 1.48 0.10
CA SER A 91 16.02 1.26 -1.31
C SER A 91 14.90 0.54 -2.04
N ALA A 92 14.66 0.93 -3.30
CA ALA A 92 13.64 0.33 -4.16
C ALA A 92 13.96 -1.14 -4.52
N ILE A 93 15.21 -1.58 -4.34
CA ILE A 93 15.62 -2.97 -4.62
C ILE A 93 15.84 -3.79 -3.35
N ALA A 94 15.63 -3.21 -2.18
CA ALA A 94 15.82 -3.90 -0.89
C ALA A 94 14.53 -4.63 -0.49
N TYR A 95 14.14 -5.61 -1.28
CA TYR A 95 12.84 -6.31 -1.11
C TYR A 95 12.66 -6.95 0.25
N GLY A 96 13.71 -7.59 0.76
CA GLY A 96 13.67 -8.21 2.09
C GLY A 96 13.47 -7.19 3.21
N LYS A 97 14.15 -6.04 3.14
CA LYS A 97 13.99 -4.96 4.12
C LYS A 97 12.58 -4.38 4.07
N GLN A 98 12.07 -4.14 2.86
CA GLN A 98 10.70 -3.64 2.66
C GLN A 98 9.70 -4.60 3.30
N ALA A 99 9.86 -5.89 3.03
CA ALA A 99 8.97 -6.92 3.57
C ALA A 99 9.02 -6.99 5.09
N ARG A 100 10.22 -6.97 5.68
CA ARG A 100 10.35 -6.99 7.13
C ARG A 100 9.70 -5.78 7.80
N LEU A 101 9.89 -4.60 7.20
CA LEU A 101 9.26 -3.38 7.73
C LEU A 101 7.72 -3.48 7.66
N LEU A 102 7.19 -3.91 6.53
CA LEU A 102 5.74 -3.97 6.36
C LEU A 102 5.10 -5.06 7.22
N VAL A 103 5.65 -6.27 7.22
CA VAL A 103 5.07 -7.38 7.99
C VAL A 103 5.11 -7.06 9.48
N SER A 104 6.22 -6.52 9.98
CA SER A 104 6.33 -6.11 11.39
C SER A 104 5.32 -5.02 11.74
N PHE A 105 5.21 -4.00 10.90
CA PHE A 105 4.26 -2.90 11.11
C PHE A 105 2.82 -3.42 11.10
N TRP A 106 2.49 -4.28 10.15
CA TRP A 106 1.14 -4.79 9.97
C TRP A 106 0.68 -5.66 11.15
N GLY A 107 1.63 -6.30 11.85
CA GLY A 107 1.33 -7.04 13.07
C GLY A 107 0.66 -6.18 14.13
N GLU A 108 1.00 -4.89 14.19
CA GLU A 108 0.38 -3.93 15.10
C GLU A 108 -0.80 -3.20 14.47
N ALA A 109 -0.70 -2.89 13.18
CA ALA A 109 -1.53 -1.89 12.53
C ALA A 109 -2.72 -2.46 11.74
N ALA A 110 -2.80 -3.79 11.57
CA ALA A 110 -3.82 -4.40 10.73
C ALA A 110 -5.24 -4.07 11.18
N ASP A 111 -5.45 -3.88 12.47
CA ASP A 111 -6.78 -3.60 13.05
C ASP A 111 -7.04 -2.11 13.26
N TRP A 112 -6.13 -1.23 12.83
CA TRP A 112 -6.34 0.21 12.92
C TRP A 112 -7.43 0.66 11.97
N ASP A 113 -7.99 1.84 12.22
CA ASP A 113 -8.87 2.51 11.28
C ASP A 113 -8.01 3.11 10.16
N TRP A 114 -8.09 2.53 8.98
CA TRP A 114 -7.30 2.94 7.82
C TRP A 114 -7.97 3.99 6.95
N ALA A 115 -9.21 4.33 7.23
CA ALA A 115 -9.89 5.37 6.48
C ALA A 115 -9.12 6.69 6.59
N ASP A 116 -8.75 7.27 5.45
CA ASP A 116 -8.03 8.55 5.34
C ASP A 116 -6.67 8.58 6.04
N ARG A 117 -6.08 7.42 6.33
CA ARG A 117 -4.79 7.31 7.02
C ARG A 117 -3.64 7.17 6.04
N ILE A 118 -2.56 7.90 6.28
CA ILE A 118 -1.30 7.76 5.55
C ILE A 118 -0.21 7.50 6.58
N GLU A 119 0.56 6.42 6.39
CA GLU A 119 1.67 6.06 7.25
C GLU A 119 2.95 5.90 6.43
N TYR A 120 4.06 6.28 7.02
CA TYR A 120 5.38 6.16 6.38
C TYR A 120 6.23 5.13 7.12
N LEU A 121 6.96 4.30 6.36
CA LEU A 121 7.86 3.29 6.92
C LEU A 121 9.31 3.55 6.49
N PRO A 122 10.29 3.38 7.37
CA PRO A 122 10.12 3.08 8.80
C PRO A 122 9.45 4.23 9.54
N ARG A 123 8.78 3.91 10.62
CA ARG A 123 8.15 4.92 11.45
C ARG A 123 9.23 5.72 12.21
N PRO A 124 8.97 7.00 12.53
CA PRO A 124 9.92 7.80 13.30
C PRO A 124 10.17 7.25 14.70
#